data_af215ad387e9baba11a5bb95e133a983
#
_entry.id   af215ad387e9baba11a5bb95e133a983
#
_cell.length_a   1.000
_cell.length_b   1.000
_cell.length_c   1.000
_cell.angle_alpha   90.00
_cell.angle_beta   90.00
_cell.angle_gamma   90.00
#
_symmetry.space_group_name_H-M   'P 1'
#
loop_
_entity.id
_entity.type
_entity.pdbx_description
1 polymer ?
#
loop_
_entity_poly.entity_id
_entity_poly.type
_entity_poly.pdbx_seq_one_letter_code
_entity_poly.pdbx_strand_id
1 'polypeptide(L)'
;MRKTATAALVASLSLSAGALAGGDHHGAHWGYEGHSGPAHWAEMSQEYSLCGSGKHQSPIDISKTSRKGLSPIQFDYRGTELDIVNNGHTIQVNRGQGSSITVDGEKYELLQFHFHTPSENTVNGKPFPMEMHLVHKNAKGELGVVGVFFQAGSENDVLAKAWGHMPHHAGDKDHVAAVSINAADLLPANQAYYSFTGSLTTPPCSEGVKWMVMQTPVQASQAQIEQFTHTIGANARPVQALNDRTVNAGM
;
A
#
# COMPACT_ATOMS: atom_id res chain seq x y z
N MET A 1 1.20 70.37 52.19
CA MET A 1 1.36 68.94 51.87
C MET A 1 0.88 68.70 50.42
N ARG A 2 1.80 68.71 49.47
CA ARG A 2 1.45 68.51 48.02
C ARG A 2 1.74 67.06 47.71
N LYS A 3 0.72 66.29 47.25
CA LYS A 3 0.85 64.95 46.75
C LYS A 3 1.04 65.03 45.23
N THR A 4 2.22 64.61 44.79
CA THR A 4 2.56 64.45 43.38
C THR A 4 2.05 63.08 42.93
N ALA A 5 1.18 63.02 41.94
CA ALA A 5 0.71 61.83 41.27
C ALA A 5 1.61 61.56 40.05
N THR A 6 2.28 60.42 40.04
CA THR A 6 3.09 59.95 38.92
C THR A 6 2.17 59.16 37.97
N ALA A 7 1.98 59.65 36.79
CA ALA A 7 1.26 58.93 35.73
C ALA A 7 2.20 57.93 35.06
N ALA A 8 1.89 56.65 35.14
CA ALA A 8 2.56 55.57 34.41
C ALA A 8 1.97 55.46 33.01
N LEU A 9 2.80 55.66 32.01
CA LEU A 9 2.48 55.48 30.60
C LEU A 9 2.60 54.00 30.24
N VAL A 10 1.45 53.35 29.99
CA VAL A 10 1.40 51.96 29.51
C VAL A 10 1.49 51.98 28.00
N ALA A 11 2.64 51.58 27.47
CA ALA A 11 2.83 51.36 26.04
C ALA A 11 2.22 50.00 25.66
N SER A 12 1.12 50.04 24.92
CA SER A 12 0.50 48.85 24.30
C SER A 12 1.30 48.43 23.07
N LEU A 13 2.07 47.34 23.19
CA LEU A 13 2.61 46.62 22.04
C LEU A 13 1.49 45.88 21.35
N SER A 14 1.06 46.33 20.19
CA SER A 14 0.23 45.56 19.27
C SER A 14 1.09 44.48 18.58
N LEU A 15 0.98 43.23 19.04
CA LEU A 15 1.45 42.08 18.29
C LEU A 15 0.54 41.93 17.06
N SER A 16 1.05 42.25 15.90
CA SER A 16 0.46 41.82 14.62
C SER A 16 0.70 40.34 14.49
N ALA A 17 -0.37 39.55 14.69
CA ALA A 17 -0.38 38.14 14.33
C ALA A 17 -0.27 38.05 12.79
N GLY A 18 0.92 37.74 12.31
CA GLY A 18 1.10 37.31 10.94
C GLY A 18 0.31 36.05 10.72
N ALA A 19 -0.74 36.13 9.90
CA ALA A 19 -1.41 34.96 9.37
C ALA A 19 -0.37 34.15 8.58
N LEU A 20 0.07 33.04 9.14
CA LEU A 20 0.74 31.98 8.38
C LEU A 20 -0.31 31.47 7.39
N ALA A 21 -0.15 31.86 6.13
CA ALA A 21 -0.88 31.23 5.04
C ALA A 21 -0.55 29.74 5.12
N GLY A 22 -1.54 28.93 5.47
CA GLY A 22 -1.48 27.49 5.36
C GLY A 22 -1.28 27.20 3.87
N GLY A 23 -0.05 26.87 3.49
CA GLY A 23 0.22 26.31 2.19
C GLY A 23 -0.51 24.96 2.15
N ASP A 24 -1.50 24.84 1.28
CA ASP A 24 -2.04 23.56 0.88
C ASP A 24 -0.86 22.74 0.35
N HIS A 25 -0.36 21.82 1.17
CA HIS A 25 0.54 20.77 0.72
C HIS A 25 -0.25 19.81 -0.17
N HIS A 26 -0.65 20.25 -1.33
CA HIS A 26 -0.97 19.32 -2.42
C HIS A 26 0.36 18.65 -2.78
N GLY A 27 0.57 17.44 -2.26
CA GLY A 27 1.69 16.60 -2.70
C GLY A 27 1.68 16.54 -4.23
N ALA A 28 2.85 16.50 -4.84
CA ALA A 28 2.96 16.45 -6.31
C ALA A 28 2.09 15.28 -6.83
N HIS A 29 1.23 15.56 -7.81
CA HIS A 29 0.34 14.56 -8.37
C HIS A 29 1.15 13.58 -9.21
N TRP A 30 1.38 12.38 -8.68
CA TRP A 30 2.09 11.31 -9.35
C TRP A 30 1.10 10.33 -10.03
N GLY A 31 1.58 9.55 -10.97
CA GLY A 31 0.83 8.53 -11.69
C GLY A 31 1.76 7.43 -12.20
N TYR A 32 1.31 6.67 -13.17
CA TYR A 32 2.08 5.55 -13.73
C TYR A 32 2.58 5.80 -15.16
N GLU A 33 2.19 6.91 -15.78
CA GLU A 33 2.52 7.22 -17.20
C GLU A 33 3.09 8.62 -17.37
N GLY A 34 3.84 8.80 -18.46
CA GLY A 34 4.37 10.11 -18.88
C GLY A 34 5.24 10.77 -17.80
N HIS A 35 5.13 12.07 -17.68
CA HIS A 35 5.92 12.89 -16.74
C HIS A 35 5.57 12.67 -15.27
N SER A 36 4.41 12.11 -14.97
CA SER A 36 4.01 11.72 -13.62
C SER A 36 4.38 10.27 -13.27
N GLY A 37 4.95 9.53 -14.21
CA GLY A 37 5.26 8.10 -14.08
C GLY A 37 6.49 7.80 -13.20
N PRO A 38 6.71 6.50 -12.90
CA PRO A 38 7.72 6.04 -11.94
C PRO A 38 9.15 6.51 -12.21
N ALA A 39 9.52 6.75 -13.47
CA ALA A 39 10.83 7.27 -13.84
C ALA A 39 11.11 8.68 -13.30
N HIS A 40 10.06 9.45 -13.01
CA HIS A 40 10.13 10.85 -12.61
C HIS A 40 9.74 11.11 -11.16
N TRP A 41 9.24 10.11 -10.43
CA TRP A 41 8.75 10.31 -9.07
C TRP A 41 9.76 11.01 -8.14
N ALA A 42 11.04 10.64 -8.22
CA ALA A 42 12.09 11.24 -7.39
C ALA A 42 12.32 12.73 -7.67
N GLU A 43 11.94 13.22 -8.85
CA GLU A 43 12.11 14.60 -9.29
C GLU A 43 10.90 15.48 -8.91
N MET A 44 9.76 14.86 -8.61
CA MET A 44 8.49 15.57 -8.38
C MET A 44 8.43 16.25 -7.01
N SER A 45 9.10 15.66 -6.00
CA SER A 45 9.16 16.20 -4.64
C SER A 45 10.40 15.69 -3.92
N GLN A 46 10.98 16.52 -3.05
CA GLN A 46 12.08 16.12 -2.17
C GLN A 46 11.69 14.93 -1.27
N GLU A 47 10.42 14.85 -0.87
CA GLU A 47 9.87 13.73 -0.10
C GLU A 47 9.90 12.42 -0.86
N TYR A 48 9.91 12.45 -2.20
CA TYR A 48 9.94 11.27 -3.07
C TYR A 48 11.35 10.86 -3.49
N SER A 49 12.39 11.50 -2.96
CA SER A 49 13.80 11.25 -3.33
C SER A 49 14.21 9.78 -3.25
N LEU A 50 13.66 9.00 -2.30
CA LEU A 50 13.91 7.57 -2.18
C LEU A 50 13.42 6.75 -3.38
N CYS A 51 12.44 7.25 -4.15
CA CYS A 51 11.97 6.56 -5.36
C CYS A 51 13.09 6.40 -6.42
N GLY A 52 14.10 7.30 -6.41
CA GLY A 52 15.25 7.23 -7.30
C GLY A 52 16.57 6.86 -6.62
N SER A 53 16.76 7.23 -5.34
CA SER A 53 18.04 7.03 -4.64
C SER A 53 18.06 5.81 -3.71
N GLY A 54 16.90 5.25 -3.37
CA GLY A 54 16.76 4.11 -2.47
C GLY A 54 17.47 2.87 -3.01
N LYS A 55 17.97 2.04 -2.10
CA LYS A 55 18.75 0.83 -2.43
C LYS A 55 17.96 -0.46 -2.19
N HIS A 56 16.95 -0.41 -1.34
CA HIS A 56 16.09 -1.54 -1.02
C HIS A 56 14.65 -1.30 -1.51
N GLN A 57 14.54 -0.93 -2.77
CA GLN A 57 13.26 -0.56 -3.39
C GLN A 57 12.44 -1.78 -3.82
N SER A 58 11.12 -1.62 -3.83
CA SER A 58 10.11 -2.57 -4.35
C SER A 58 9.38 -1.96 -5.55
N PRO A 59 8.80 -2.80 -6.43
CA PRO A 59 8.82 -4.27 -6.43
C PRO A 59 10.14 -4.85 -6.92
N ILE A 60 10.28 -6.20 -6.87
CA ILE A 60 11.47 -6.91 -7.35
C ILE A 60 11.13 -8.09 -8.25
N ASP A 61 12.13 -8.59 -9.01
CA ASP A 61 12.04 -9.89 -9.64
C ASP A 61 12.52 -11.00 -8.68
N ILE A 62 11.65 -11.96 -8.39
CA ILE A 62 11.92 -13.11 -7.54
C ILE A 62 12.49 -14.23 -8.42
N SER A 63 13.79 -14.20 -8.71
CA SER A 63 14.45 -15.16 -9.59
C SER A 63 15.49 -16.03 -8.87
N LYS A 64 16.07 -15.52 -7.77
CA LYS A 64 17.06 -16.24 -6.97
C LYS A 64 16.63 -16.22 -5.51
N THR A 65 16.36 -17.39 -4.95
CA THR A 65 15.93 -17.51 -3.56
C THR A 65 16.89 -18.36 -2.76
N SER A 66 17.10 -17.99 -1.51
CA SER A 66 17.76 -18.82 -0.50
C SER A 66 16.68 -19.56 0.29
N ARG A 67 16.84 -20.89 0.43
CA ARG A 67 15.99 -21.66 1.33
C ARG A 67 16.35 -21.32 2.77
N LYS A 68 15.40 -20.78 3.48
CA LYS A 68 15.52 -20.47 4.90
C LYS A 68 14.24 -20.93 5.58
N GLY A 69 14.35 -21.55 6.75
CA GLY A 69 13.16 -21.83 7.57
C GLY A 69 12.50 -20.50 7.95
N LEU A 70 11.47 -20.10 7.20
CA LEU A 70 10.66 -18.94 7.53
C LEU A 70 9.58 -19.36 8.53
N SER A 71 9.30 -18.49 9.50
CA SER A 71 8.20 -18.69 10.44
C SER A 71 6.87 -18.65 9.68
N PRO A 72 5.91 -19.54 9.96
CA PRO A 72 4.57 -19.42 9.41
C PRO A 72 3.95 -18.08 9.75
N ILE A 73 3.25 -17.48 8.81
CA ILE A 73 2.42 -16.29 9.08
C ILE A 73 1.13 -16.77 9.73
N GLN A 74 0.80 -16.25 10.90
CA GLN A 74 -0.48 -16.48 11.54
C GLN A 74 -1.44 -15.38 11.09
N PHE A 75 -2.48 -15.73 10.34
CA PHE A 75 -3.51 -14.81 9.89
C PHE A 75 -4.70 -14.82 10.85
N ASP A 76 -5.02 -13.68 11.46
CA ASP A 76 -6.22 -13.44 12.25
C ASP A 76 -7.05 -12.35 11.55
N TYR A 77 -7.63 -12.71 10.41
CA TYR A 77 -8.48 -11.82 9.63
C TYR A 77 -9.95 -12.09 9.94
N ARG A 78 -10.72 -11.02 9.97
CA ARG A 78 -12.15 -11.04 10.27
C ARG A 78 -12.93 -10.41 9.13
N GLY A 79 -14.14 -10.91 8.91
CA GLY A 79 -15.07 -10.27 8.01
C GLY A 79 -15.46 -8.88 8.49
N THR A 80 -15.45 -7.93 7.57
CA THR A 80 -15.84 -6.54 7.83
C THR A 80 -16.78 -6.06 6.73
N GLU A 81 -17.56 -5.04 7.00
CA GLU A 81 -18.35 -4.36 5.98
C GLU A 81 -17.44 -3.87 4.86
N LEU A 82 -17.96 -3.88 3.62
CA LEU A 82 -17.20 -3.42 2.47
C LEU A 82 -17.10 -1.88 2.49
N ASP A 83 -15.88 -1.39 2.63
CA ASP A 83 -15.51 0.01 2.44
C ASP A 83 -14.47 0.07 1.32
N ILE A 84 -14.92 0.44 0.12
CA ILE A 84 -14.14 0.38 -1.12
C ILE A 84 -14.00 1.78 -1.72
N VAL A 85 -12.80 2.09 -2.21
CA VAL A 85 -12.48 3.40 -2.78
C VAL A 85 -11.64 3.24 -4.04
N ASN A 86 -11.93 4.03 -5.06
CA ASN A 86 -11.04 4.33 -6.16
C ASN A 86 -10.24 5.58 -5.77
N ASN A 87 -8.99 5.40 -5.35
CA ASN A 87 -8.15 6.54 -4.90
C ASN A 87 -7.40 7.24 -6.05
N GLY A 88 -7.73 6.90 -7.31
CA GLY A 88 -7.07 7.42 -8.52
C GLY A 88 -5.83 6.65 -8.93
N HIS A 89 -5.33 5.74 -8.10
CA HIS A 89 -4.14 4.91 -8.36
C HIS A 89 -4.45 3.42 -8.32
N THR A 90 -5.47 3.04 -7.58
CA THR A 90 -5.94 1.66 -7.43
C THR A 90 -7.35 1.62 -6.85
N ILE A 91 -7.94 0.42 -6.84
CA ILE A 91 -9.09 0.10 -6.00
C ILE A 91 -8.56 -0.43 -4.67
N GLN A 92 -8.93 0.25 -3.61
CA GLN A 92 -8.54 -0.07 -2.24
C GLN A 92 -9.75 -0.47 -1.42
N VAL A 93 -9.61 -1.52 -0.62
CA VAL A 93 -10.59 -1.90 0.40
C VAL A 93 -10.01 -1.57 1.77
N ASN A 94 -10.69 -0.70 2.49
CA ASN A 94 -10.31 -0.31 3.83
C ASN A 94 -10.72 -1.39 4.83
N ARG A 95 -9.93 -1.56 5.86
CA ARG A 95 -10.20 -2.56 6.89
C ARG A 95 -11.29 -2.11 7.87
N GLY A 96 -12.04 -3.07 8.41
CA GLY A 96 -12.64 -2.93 9.72
C GLY A 96 -11.63 -3.26 10.84
N GLN A 97 -12.00 -3.05 12.10
CA GLN A 97 -11.10 -3.30 13.24
C GLN A 97 -10.86 -4.81 13.47
N GLY A 98 -9.68 -5.16 13.98
CA GLY A 98 -9.36 -6.45 14.57
C GLY A 98 -8.71 -7.47 13.64
N SER A 99 -8.43 -7.14 12.36
CA SER A 99 -7.67 -8.01 11.45
C SER A 99 -6.16 -7.79 11.61
N SER A 100 -5.38 -8.88 11.69
CA SER A 100 -3.94 -8.80 11.89
C SER A 100 -3.22 -10.03 11.35
N ILE A 101 -1.89 -9.91 11.23
CA ILE A 101 -0.99 -11.05 11.09
C ILE A 101 0.01 -11.08 12.25
N THR A 102 0.53 -12.28 12.56
CA THR A 102 1.69 -12.43 13.44
C THR A 102 2.76 -13.21 12.69
N VAL A 103 3.97 -12.67 12.61
CA VAL A 103 5.13 -13.29 11.98
C VAL A 103 6.39 -12.98 12.77
N ASP A 104 7.24 -13.97 12.98
CA ASP A 104 8.45 -13.86 13.83
C ASP A 104 8.14 -13.33 15.26
N GLY A 105 6.94 -13.62 15.79
CA GLY A 105 6.48 -13.16 17.09
C GLY A 105 6.01 -11.70 17.13
N GLU A 106 6.08 -10.96 16.04
CA GLU A 106 5.62 -9.58 15.93
C GLU A 106 4.24 -9.51 15.31
N LYS A 107 3.33 -8.77 15.94
CA LYS A 107 1.96 -8.55 15.44
C LYS A 107 1.91 -7.30 14.58
N TYR A 108 1.27 -7.41 13.40
CA TYR A 108 1.00 -6.32 12.48
C TYR A 108 -0.51 -6.23 12.21
N GLU A 109 -1.10 -5.08 12.42
CA GLU A 109 -2.52 -4.84 12.15
C GLU A 109 -2.76 -4.49 10.68
N LEU A 110 -3.75 -5.11 10.05
CA LEU A 110 -4.16 -4.82 8.68
C LEU A 110 -4.68 -3.39 8.59
N LEU A 111 -4.16 -2.59 7.68
CA LEU A 111 -4.63 -1.23 7.40
C LEU A 111 -5.62 -1.18 6.25
N GLN A 112 -5.30 -1.82 5.15
CA GLN A 112 -6.08 -1.88 3.91
C GLN A 112 -5.49 -2.94 2.99
N PHE A 113 -6.20 -3.29 1.93
CA PHE A 113 -5.63 -4.00 0.80
C PHE A 113 -6.05 -3.36 -0.52
N HIS A 114 -5.20 -3.49 -1.54
CA HIS A 114 -5.38 -2.88 -2.85
C HIS A 114 -4.74 -3.74 -3.93
N PHE A 115 -4.94 -3.38 -5.19
CA PHE A 115 -4.59 -4.23 -6.31
C PHE A 115 -3.74 -3.51 -7.37
N HIS A 116 -2.96 -4.30 -8.10
CA HIS A 116 -2.13 -3.87 -9.21
C HIS A 116 -2.34 -4.76 -10.45
N THR A 117 -2.33 -4.16 -11.62
CA THR A 117 -2.38 -4.84 -12.92
C THR A 117 -1.36 -4.22 -13.89
N PRO A 118 -0.41 -5.03 -14.46
CA PRO A 118 -0.07 -6.39 -14.04
C PRO A 118 0.49 -6.44 -12.61
N SER A 119 0.93 -7.62 -12.15
CA SER A 119 1.61 -7.72 -10.86
C SER A 119 2.85 -6.83 -10.83
N GLU A 120 3.14 -6.25 -9.67
CA GLU A 120 4.34 -5.43 -9.47
C GLU A 120 5.57 -6.31 -9.28
N ASN A 121 5.49 -7.30 -8.36
CA ASN A 121 6.53 -8.30 -8.27
C ASN A 121 6.43 -9.28 -9.44
N THR A 122 7.59 -9.76 -9.89
CA THR A 122 7.67 -10.79 -10.94
C THR A 122 8.34 -12.05 -10.40
N VAL A 123 8.10 -13.19 -11.04
CA VAL A 123 8.76 -14.45 -10.73
C VAL A 123 9.50 -14.92 -11.98
N ASN A 124 10.84 -15.01 -11.91
CA ASN A 124 11.69 -15.32 -13.05
C ASN A 124 11.42 -14.44 -14.28
N GLY A 125 11.28 -13.14 -14.05
CA GLY A 125 11.01 -12.12 -15.07
C GLY A 125 9.58 -12.10 -15.63
N LYS A 126 8.67 -12.90 -15.08
CA LYS A 126 7.29 -13.00 -15.57
C LYS A 126 6.32 -12.38 -14.57
N PRO A 127 5.53 -11.39 -14.97
CA PRO A 127 4.43 -10.87 -14.17
C PRO A 127 3.24 -11.84 -14.18
N PHE A 128 2.42 -11.74 -13.16
CA PHE A 128 1.06 -12.28 -13.13
C PHE A 128 0.06 -11.22 -13.63
N PRO A 129 -1.15 -11.62 -14.02
CA PRO A 129 -2.17 -10.67 -14.48
C PRO A 129 -2.55 -9.60 -13.45
N MET A 130 -2.53 -9.95 -12.15
CA MET A 130 -2.87 -9.02 -11.06
C MET A 130 -2.14 -9.44 -9.79
N GLU A 131 -1.90 -8.47 -8.89
CA GLU A 131 -1.36 -8.69 -7.54
C GLU A 131 -2.15 -7.87 -6.53
N MET A 132 -2.41 -8.44 -5.36
CA MET A 132 -2.99 -7.76 -4.21
C MET A 132 -1.93 -7.53 -3.16
N HIS A 133 -1.91 -6.35 -2.57
CA HIS A 133 -1.10 -6.01 -1.41
C HIS A 133 -1.98 -5.80 -0.18
N LEU A 134 -1.80 -6.64 0.83
CA LEU A 134 -2.39 -6.44 2.15
C LEU A 134 -1.37 -5.70 3.01
N VAL A 135 -1.65 -4.45 3.32
CA VAL A 135 -0.73 -3.55 4.03
C VAL A 135 -1.03 -3.58 5.52
N HIS A 136 0.00 -3.85 6.31
CA HIS A 136 -0.09 -3.96 7.76
C HIS A 136 0.92 -3.04 8.44
N LYS A 137 0.67 -2.73 9.73
CA LYS A 137 1.56 -1.93 10.56
C LYS A 137 1.64 -2.51 11.97
N ASN A 138 2.86 -2.59 12.51
CA ASN A 138 3.07 -2.99 13.90
C ASN A 138 2.99 -1.79 14.88
N ALA A 139 3.10 -2.07 16.17
CA ALA A 139 3.03 -1.05 17.21
C ALA A 139 4.18 -0.02 17.17
N LYS A 140 5.30 -0.35 16.48
CA LYS A 140 6.45 0.56 16.28
C LYS A 140 6.28 1.45 15.04
N GLY A 141 5.21 1.24 14.26
CA GLY A 141 4.97 1.95 13.00
C GLY A 141 5.65 1.31 11.77
N GLU A 142 6.32 0.16 11.93
CA GLU A 142 6.95 -0.57 10.84
C GLU A 142 5.89 -1.26 9.98
N LEU A 143 6.11 -1.28 8.67
CA LEU A 143 5.17 -1.85 7.72
C LEU A 143 5.53 -3.30 7.34
N GLY A 144 4.49 -4.12 7.21
CA GLY A 144 4.56 -5.45 6.62
C GLY A 144 3.53 -5.57 5.50
N VAL A 145 3.93 -6.08 4.36
CA VAL A 145 3.03 -6.27 3.21
C VAL A 145 2.99 -7.75 2.83
N VAL A 146 1.78 -8.29 2.75
CA VAL A 146 1.54 -9.61 2.17
C VAL A 146 1.11 -9.40 0.72
N GLY A 147 1.92 -9.89 -0.23
CA GLY A 147 1.61 -9.90 -1.66
C GLY A 147 0.93 -11.21 -2.06
N VAL A 148 -0.14 -11.14 -2.84
CA VAL A 148 -0.85 -12.30 -3.37
C VAL A 148 -1.02 -12.13 -4.87
N PHE A 149 -0.43 -13.04 -5.64
CA PHE A 149 -0.60 -13.07 -7.08
C PHE A 149 -1.95 -13.65 -7.48
N PHE A 150 -2.50 -13.13 -8.57
CA PHE A 150 -3.67 -13.70 -9.22
C PHE A 150 -3.32 -14.21 -10.62
N GLN A 151 -3.86 -15.36 -10.96
CA GLN A 151 -3.82 -15.93 -12.31
C GLN A 151 -5.23 -16.10 -12.86
N ALA A 152 -5.35 -16.08 -14.18
CA ALA A 152 -6.64 -16.36 -14.82
C ALA A 152 -7.10 -17.79 -14.52
N GLY A 153 -8.37 -17.93 -14.18
CA GLY A 153 -8.97 -19.21 -13.82
C GLY A 153 -10.44 -19.08 -13.47
N SER A 154 -10.85 -19.74 -12.40
CA SER A 154 -12.23 -19.66 -11.89
C SER A 154 -12.53 -18.27 -11.33
N GLU A 155 -13.80 -17.90 -11.34
CA GLU A 155 -14.30 -16.71 -10.67
C GLU A 155 -13.95 -16.73 -9.17
N ASN A 156 -13.55 -15.58 -8.63
CA ASN A 156 -13.28 -15.39 -7.22
C ASN A 156 -14.47 -14.70 -6.55
N ASP A 157 -15.12 -15.39 -5.62
CA ASP A 157 -16.33 -14.92 -4.97
C ASP A 157 -16.14 -13.61 -4.18
N VAL A 158 -14.94 -13.40 -3.60
CA VAL A 158 -14.64 -12.18 -2.85
C VAL A 158 -14.47 -11.00 -3.79
N LEU A 159 -13.75 -11.21 -4.90
CA LEU A 159 -13.64 -10.19 -5.94
C LEU A 159 -14.99 -9.90 -6.58
N ALA A 160 -15.85 -10.91 -6.79
CA ALA A 160 -17.19 -10.69 -7.33
C ALA A 160 -18.01 -9.75 -6.43
N LYS A 161 -17.96 -9.96 -5.11
CA LYS A 161 -18.61 -9.07 -4.14
C LYS A 161 -18.03 -7.66 -4.17
N ALA A 162 -16.70 -7.53 -4.15
CA ALA A 162 -16.05 -6.22 -4.13
C ALA A 162 -16.24 -5.47 -5.47
N TRP A 163 -16.08 -6.16 -6.60
CA TRP A 163 -16.22 -5.57 -7.94
C TRP A 163 -17.66 -5.19 -8.30
N GLY A 164 -18.66 -5.82 -7.66
CA GLY A 164 -20.06 -5.40 -7.77
C GLY A 164 -20.32 -3.99 -7.21
N HIS A 165 -19.39 -3.46 -6.43
CA HIS A 165 -19.44 -2.13 -5.81
C HIS A 165 -18.20 -1.30 -6.16
N MET A 166 -17.45 -1.68 -7.18
CA MET A 166 -16.22 -0.99 -7.57
C MET A 166 -16.50 0.44 -8.03
N PRO A 167 -15.93 1.47 -7.38
CA PRO A 167 -16.10 2.84 -7.84
C PRO A 167 -15.35 3.09 -9.16
N HIS A 168 -16.00 3.73 -10.12
CA HIS A 168 -15.47 3.90 -11.47
C HIS A 168 -14.61 5.17 -11.66
N HIS A 169 -14.76 6.17 -10.78
CA HIS A 169 -14.03 7.43 -10.91
C HIS A 169 -13.10 7.66 -9.71
N ALA A 170 -11.96 8.28 -9.98
CA ALA A 170 -11.01 8.67 -8.95
C ALA A 170 -11.67 9.58 -7.90
N GLY A 171 -11.50 9.24 -6.63
CA GLY A 171 -12.11 9.91 -5.49
C GLY A 171 -13.46 9.33 -5.04
N ASP A 172 -14.10 8.51 -5.88
CA ASP A 172 -15.35 7.85 -5.50
C ASP A 172 -15.09 6.73 -4.49
N LYS A 173 -16.06 6.54 -3.60
CA LYS A 173 -16.04 5.50 -2.56
C LYS A 173 -17.45 4.95 -2.35
N ASP A 174 -17.52 3.69 -1.95
CA ASP A 174 -18.77 3.05 -1.54
C ASP A 174 -18.57 2.35 -0.17
N HIS A 175 -19.58 2.47 0.69
CA HIS A 175 -19.64 1.79 1.97
C HIS A 175 -20.92 0.94 2.01
N VAL A 176 -20.75 -0.38 1.99
CA VAL A 176 -21.83 -1.34 1.83
C VAL A 176 -21.93 -2.24 3.05
N ALA A 177 -22.74 -1.83 4.03
CA ALA A 177 -22.92 -2.55 5.28
C ALA A 177 -23.51 -3.97 5.09
N ALA A 178 -24.26 -4.19 4.00
CA ALA A 178 -24.85 -5.49 3.69
C ALA A 178 -23.85 -6.50 3.08
N VAL A 179 -22.66 -6.06 2.67
CA VAL A 179 -21.62 -6.90 2.05
C VAL A 179 -20.46 -7.07 3.02
N SER A 180 -20.19 -8.30 3.41
CA SER A 180 -19.04 -8.64 4.25
C SER A 180 -17.90 -9.19 3.41
N ILE A 181 -16.71 -8.65 3.60
CA ILE A 181 -15.46 -9.09 2.98
C ILE A 181 -14.49 -9.58 4.07
N ASN A 182 -13.94 -10.77 3.87
CA ASN A 182 -12.86 -11.28 4.71
C ASN A 182 -11.60 -11.46 3.85
N ALA A 183 -10.53 -10.75 4.20
CA ALA A 183 -9.25 -10.85 3.49
C ALA A 183 -8.63 -12.27 3.54
N ALA A 184 -9.02 -13.11 4.51
CA ALA A 184 -8.58 -14.50 4.58
C ALA A 184 -9.03 -15.31 3.36
N ASP A 185 -10.18 -14.99 2.80
CA ASP A 185 -10.76 -15.71 1.66
C ASP A 185 -10.05 -15.38 0.32
N LEU A 186 -9.12 -14.39 0.34
CA LEU A 186 -8.23 -14.03 -0.78
C LEU A 186 -6.83 -14.65 -0.64
N LEU A 187 -6.57 -15.44 0.39
CA LEU A 187 -5.30 -16.12 0.57
C LEU A 187 -5.29 -17.49 -0.11
N PRO A 188 -4.13 -17.93 -0.66
CA PRO A 188 -4.01 -19.28 -1.17
C PRO A 188 -4.03 -20.31 -0.02
N ALA A 189 -4.49 -21.53 -0.31
CA ALA A 189 -4.49 -22.62 0.67
C ALA A 189 -3.06 -23.01 1.11
N ASN A 190 -2.09 -22.96 0.18
CA ASN A 190 -0.67 -23.11 0.50
C ASN A 190 -0.08 -21.73 0.80
N GLN A 191 0.29 -21.51 2.06
CA GLN A 191 0.78 -20.23 2.57
C GLN A 191 2.32 -20.14 2.60
N ALA A 192 3.02 -20.97 1.81
CA ALA A 192 4.45 -20.77 1.56
C ALA A 192 4.68 -19.41 0.90
N TYR A 193 5.74 -18.71 1.31
CA TYR A 193 5.96 -17.35 0.85
C TYR A 193 7.45 -17.05 0.60
N TYR A 194 7.69 -16.02 -0.19
CA TYR A 194 8.98 -15.35 -0.32
C TYR A 194 9.05 -14.19 0.66
N SER A 195 10.23 -13.98 1.27
CA SER A 195 10.43 -12.86 2.19
C SER A 195 11.67 -12.06 1.85
N PHE A 196 11.52 -10.74 1.85
CA PHE A 196 12.61 -9.79 1.66
C PHE A 196 12.28 -8.44 2.32
N THR A 197 13.29 -7.62 2.55
CA THR A 197 13.10 -6.22 2.95
C THR A 197 13.05 -5.35 1.70
N GLY A 198 12.05 -4.49 1.63
CA GLY A 198 11.82 -3.62 0.49
C GLY A 198 11.28 -2.25 0.89
N SER A 199 10.47 -1.67 0.02
CA SER A 199 9.88 -0.34 0.20
C SER A 199 8.38 -0.35 -0.08
N LEU A 200 7.74 0.80 0.12
CA LEU A 200 6.49 1.10 -0.58
C LEU A 200 6.76 1.15 -2.08
N THR A 201 5.81 0.68 -2.89
CA THR A 201 5.89 0.69 -4.35
C THR A 201 5.37 1.97 -4.98
N THR A 202 4.88 2.89 -4.17
CA THR A 202 4.39 4.21 -4.57
C THR A 202 5.12 5.31 -3.79
N PRO A 203 5.15 6.55 -4.27
CA PRO A 203 5.67 7.66 -3.47
C PRO A 203 5.09 7.69 -2.05
N PRO A 204 5.93 7.91 -1.04
CA PRO A 204 7.31 8.37 -1.07
C PRO A 204 8.37 7.25 -1.17
N CYS A 205 8.04 6.00 -1.50
CA CYS A 205 8.95 4.87 -1.68
C CYS A 205 9.79 4.55 -0.43
N SER A 206 9.25 4.79 0.75
CA SER A 206 9.91 4.57 2.04
C SER A 206 10.37 3.13 2.20
N GLU A 207 11.63 2.94 2.57
CA GLU A 207 12.25 1.63 2.77
C GLU A 207 11.97 1.03 4.17
N GLY A 208 12.40 -0.20 4.40
CA GLY A 208 12.19 -0.89 5.67
C GLY A 208 10.89 -1.70 5.73
N VAL A 209 10.20 -1.85 4.63
CA VAL A 209 8.97 -2.66 4.55
C VAL A 209 9.31 -4.15 4.51
N LYS A 210 8.72 -4.93 5.41
CA LYS A 210 8.81 -6.39 5.41
C LYS A 210 7.84 -6.96 4.38
N TRP A 211 8.37 -7.52 3.30
CA TRP A 211 7.58 -8.17 2.25
C TRP A 211 7.46 -9.67 2.48
N MET A 212 6.25 -10.18 2.29
CA MET A 212 5.88 -11.59 2.37
C MET A 212 5.00 -11.90 1.16
N VAL A 213 5.59 -12.40 0.07
CA VAL A 213 4.87 -12.65 -1.19
C VAL A 213 4.50 -14.12 -1.29
N MET A 214 3.21 -14.44 -1.38
CA MET A 214 2.72 -15.81 -1.47
C MET A 214 3.24 -16.49 -2.73
N GLN A 215 3.73 -17.72 -2.59
CA GLN A 215 4.30 -18.49 -3.72
C GLN A 215 3.22 -19.03 -4.64
N THR A 216 2.05 -19.34 -4.10
CA THR A 216 0.93 -19.90 -4.83
C THR A 216 -0.04 -18.80 -5.24
N PRO A 217 -0.31 -18.62 -6.55
CA PRO A 217 -1.30 -17.64 -6.98
C PRO A 217 -2.72 -18.09 -6.65
N VAL A 218 -3.62 -17.13 -6.47
CA VAL A 218 -5.07 -17.32 -6.36
C VAL A 218 -5.69 -17.15 -7.75
N GLN A 219 -6.82 -17.80 -7.99
CA GLN A 219 -7.54 -17.64 -9.24
C GLN A 219 -8.50 -16.45 -9.20
N ALA A 220 -8.60 -15.77 -10.34
CA ALA A 220 -9.66 -14.83 -10.66
C ALA A 220 -10.11 -15.08 -12.09
N SER A 221 -11.37 -14.84 -12.40
CA SER A 221 -11.81 -14.96 -13.79
C SER A 221 -11.17 -13.89 -14.67
N GLN A 222 -11.01 -14.18 -15.95
CA GLN A 222 -10.51 -13.22 -16.91
C GLN A 222 -11.33 -11.92 -16.90
N ALA A 223 -12.65 -12.04 -16.76
CA ALA A 223 -13.56 -10.89 -16.68
C ALA A 223 -13.30 -10.01 -15.45
N GLN A 224 -13.00 -10.62 -14.29
CA GLN A 224 -12.66 -9.86 -13.06
C GLN A 224 -11.34 -9.09 -13.22
N ILE A 225 -10.33 -9.70 -13.83
CA ILE A 225 -9.04 -9.07 -14.09
C ILE A 225 -9.23 -7.90 -15.09
N GLU A 226 -9.99 -8.13 -16.16
CA GLU A 226 -10.29 -7.11 -17.17
C GLU A 226 -11.12 -5.95 -16.61
N GLN A 227 -12.09 -6.22 -15.74
CA GLN A 227 -12.88 -5.18 -15.07
C GLN A 227 -11.99 -4.24 -14.26
N PHE A 228 -11.06 -4.78 -13.47
CA PHE A 228 -10.11 -3.98 -12.71
C PHE A 228 -9.17 -3.19 -13.64
N THR A 229 -8.60 -3.87 -14.65
CA THR A 229 -7.69 -3.26 -15.61
C THR A 229 -8.37 -2.13 -16.42
N HIS A 230 -9.64 -2.31 -16.77
CA HIS A 230 -10.41 -1.27 -17.50
C HIS A 230 -10.68 -0.05 -16.62
N THR A 231 -10.92 -0.26 -15.32
CA THR A 231 -11.25 0.83 -14.38
C THR A 231 -10.03 1.66 -14.00
N ILE A 232 -8.88 1.01 -13.78
CA ILE A 232 -7.67 1.66 -13.22
C ILE A 232 -6.59 1.90 -14.30
N GLY A 233 -6.50 1.06 -15.31
CA GLY A 233 -5.35 1.01 -16.21
C GLY A 233 -4.17 0.25 -15.60
N ALA A 234 -3.03 0.26 -16.26
CA ALA A 234 -1.79 -0.31 -15.75
C ALA A 234 -1.26 0.55 -14.58
N ASN A 235 -1.12 -0.06 -13.41
CA ASN A 235 -0.71 0.63 -12.18
C ASN A 235 0.42 -0.11 -11.44
N ALA A 236 1.36 -0.67 -12.18
CA ALA A 236 2.53 -1.36 -11.66
C ALA A 236 3.79 -0.52 -11.83
N ARG A 237 4.52 -0.32 -10.72
CA ARG A 237 5.88 0.23 -10.77
C ARG A 237 6.82 -0.79 -11.41
N PRO A 238 7.76 -0.40 -12.29
CA PRO A 238 8.78 -1.31 -12.80
C PRO A 238 9.59 -1.98 -11.68
N VAL A 239 10.05 -3.21 -11.91
CA VAL A 239 10.91 -3.94 -10.97
C VAL A 239 12.19 -3.17 -10.68
N GLN A 240 12.62 -3.22 -9.43
CA GLN A 240 13.80 -2.52 -8.91
C GLN A 240 14.96 -3.50 -8.70
N ALA A 241 16.18 -2.99 -8.72
CA ALA A 241 17.36 -3.79 -8.49
C ALA A 241 17.34 -4.45 -7.11
N LEU A 242 17.67 -5.73 -7.05
CA LEU A 242 17.78 -6.47 -5.78
C LEU A 242 18.92 -5.96 -4.91
N ASN A 243 20.00 -5.47 -5.53
CA ASN A 243 21.24 -5.03 -4.87
C ASN A 243 21.79 -6.14 -3.95
N ASP A 244 22.13 -5.80 -2.70
CA ASP A 244 22.71 -6.70 -1.68
C ASP A 244 21.66 -7.55 -0.95
N ARG A 245 20.38 -7.41 -1.30
CA ARG A 245 19.28 -8.13 -0.63
C ARG A 245 19.23 -9.59 -1.04
N THR A 246 18.81 -10.41 -0.08
CA THR A 246 18.48 -11.81 -0.30
C THR A 246 16.97 -12.00 -0.23
N VAL A 247 16.42 -12.74 -1.18
CA VAL A 247 15.04 -13.24 -1.11
C VAL A 247 15.08 -14.62 -0.47
N ASN A 248 14.40 -14.77 0.66
CA ASN A 248 14.26 -16.05 1.33
C ASN A 248 12.97 -16.72 0.88
N ALA A 249 13.01 -18.05 0.72
CA ALA A 249 11.83 -18.85 0.43
C ALA A 249 11.60 -19.85 1.58
N GLY A 250 10.41 -19.82 2.14
CA GLY A 250 9.91 -20.77 3.12
C GLY A 250 9.02 -21.83 2.49
N MET A 251 8.90 -22.96 3.14
CA MET A 251 7.88 -23.97 2.84
C MET A 251 6.68 -23.74 3.74
#